data_bcca516340623464e997fb3880d9634d
#
_entry.id   bcca516340623464e997fb3880d9634d
#
_cell.length_a   1.000
_cell.length_b   1.000
_cell.length_c   1.000
_cell.angle_alpha   90.00
_cell.angle_beta   90.00
_cell.angle_gamma   90.00
#
_symmetry.space_group_name_H-M   'P 1'
#
loop_
_entity.id
_entity.type
_entity.pdbx_description
1 polymer ?
#
loop_
_entity_poly.entity_id
_entity_poly.type
_entity_poly.pdbx_seq_one_letter_code
_entity_poly.pdbx_strand_id
1 'polypeptide(L)'
;MRIHYDWRLARVVDDEGNIVDELEWDGPITHTSLSKRLKIIQGGRILPEVSTLSERFPDAIIDEMGALSDPHWPEIGDLEQVFQKATLELAKMGVADSSGDLDRRLDMLVSAAQELRSSWTTSEARCVEWSGLFITEANLDSQRNDIPVAISSSRTISEASEKLGVNPPKHLPSDLEWSSMISHANTVTRSSEILDQIENAIREIANIHAPSLSALLGPISAAKLISLAGGRERLARMPSGSLQVLGAHAAMSAHRRGAPPPKHGAVLFSMPQVSRSPRWVRGKIARYLAGKASIAVRVDHFEGERWDESKIEEINSEIEAIKDKFPRPPKRRV
;
A
#
# COMPACT_ATOMS: atom_id res chain seq x y z
N MET A 1 -0.61 18.89 -43.02
CA MET A 1 -1.41 19.71 -42.09
C MET A 1 -1.48 19.03 -40.73
N ARG A 2 -1.53 19.80 -39.63
CA ARG A 2 -1.64 19.29 -38.24
C ARG A 2 -2.71 20.06 -37.51
N ILE A 3 -3.39 19.42 -36.56
CA ILE A 3 -4.35 20.06 -35.65
C ILE A 3 -3.66 20.22 -34.29
N HIS A 4 -3.33 21.45 -33.95
CA HIS A 4 -2.83 21.85 -32.64
C HIS A 4 -4.04 22.25 -31.76
N TYR A 5 -4.02 21.95 -30.48
CA TYR A 5 -5.11 22.36 -29.59
C TYR A 5 -4.68 22.46 -28.13
N ASP A 6 -5.40 23.30 -27.40
CA ASP A 6 -5.41 23.30 -25.95
C ASP A 6 -6.86 23.38 -25.43
N TRP A 7 -7.04 23.73 -24.19
CA TRP A 7 -8.37 23.86 -23.60
C TRP A 7 -9.18 25.07 -24.13
N ARG A 8 -8.56 26.03 -24.82
CA ARG A 8 -9.18 27.27 -25.32
C ARG A 8 -9.64 27.15 -26.76
N LEU A 9 -8.79 26.58 -27.60
CA LEU A 9 -9.01 26.55 -29.03
C LEU A 9 -8.32 25.37 -29.70
N ALA A 10 -8.74 25.09 -30.93
CA ALA A 10 -8.07 24.17 -31.83
C ALA A 10 -7.75 24.87 -33.16
N ARG A 11 -6.58 24.61 -33.75
CA ARG A 11 -6.07 25.18 -34.98
C ARG A 11 -5.63 24.11 -35.95
N VAL A 12 -5.93 24.31 -37.23
CA VAL A 12 -5.28 23.58 -38.34
C VAL A 12 -4.11 24.43 -38.83
N VAL A 13 -2.93 23.83 -38.83
CA VAL A 13 -1.68 24.46 -39.31
C VAL A 13 -1.16 23.68 -40.50
N ASP A 14 -0.72 24.39 -41.56
CA ASP A 14 -0.11 23.77 -42.71
C ASP A 14 1.38 23.39 -42.43
N ASP A 15 2.05 22.80 -43.42
CA ASP A 15 3.43 22.37 -43.27
C ASP A 15 4.43 23.57 -43.28
N GLU A 16 3.96 24.78 -43.59
CA GLU A 16 4.72 26.03 -43.55
C GLU A 16 4.49 26.78 -42.22
N GLY A 17 3.58 26.31 -41.39
CA GLY A 17 3.26 26.92 -40.09
C GLY A 17 2.15 28.00 -40.16
N ASN A 18 1.45 28.13 -41.29
CA ASN A 18 0.34 29.09 -41.41
C ASN A 18 -0.96 28.50 -40.84
N ILE A 19 -1.78 29.35 -40.21
CA ILE A 19 -3.10 28.98 -39.69
C ILE A 19 -4.07 28.88 -40.85
N VAL A 20 -4.65 27.69 -41.08
CA VAL A 20 -5.63 27.41 -42.15
C VAL A 20 -7.07 27.59 -41.65
N ASP A 21 -7.37 27.10 -40.45
CA ASP A 21 -8.69 27.21 -39.79
C ASP A 21 -8.50 27.21 -38.28
N GLU A 22 -9.41 27.86 -37.54
CA GLU A 22 -9.37 27.92 -36.09
C GLU A 22 -10.78 27.90 -35.51
N LEU A 23 -10.94 27.15 -34.43
CA LEU A 23 -12.16 27.13 -33.65
C LEU A 23 -11.84 27.36 -32.18
N GLU A 24 -12.48 28.40 -31.61
CA GLU A 24 -12.40 28.70 -30.18
C GLU A 24 -13.50 27.96 -29.40
N TRP A 25 -13.24 27.70 -28.14
CA TRP A 25 -14.26 27.21 -27.24
C TRP A 25 -15.27 28.34 -26.94
N ASP A 26 -16.51 28.13 -27.31
CA ASP A 26 -17.63 29.08 -27.14
C ASP A 26 -18.35 29.02 -25.78
N GLY A 27 -17.90 28.07 -24.91
CA GLY A 27 -18.49 27.86 -23.60
C GLY A 27 -18.05 28.86 -22.55
N PRO A 28 -18.79 28.99 -21.43
CA PRO A 28 -18.42 29.92 -20.34
C PRO A 28 -17.11 29.51 -19.68
N ILE A 29 -16.13 30.42 -19.66
CA ILE A 29 -14.82 30.19 -19.04
C ILE A 29 -14.93 30.44 -17.53
N THR A 30 -15.39 29.43 -16.80
CA THR A 30 -15.40 29.37 -15.34
C THR A 30 -14.46 28.26 -14.86
N HIS A 31 -13.99 28.33 -13.60
CA HIS A 31 -13.13 27.28 -13.06
C HIS A 31 -13.80 25.90 -13.13
N THR A 32 -15.13 25.82 -12.91
CA THR A 32 -15.89 24.55 -12.94
C THR A 32 -16.09 24.00 -14.36
N SER A 33 -16.36 24.84 -15.37
CA SER A 33 -16.48 24.39 -16.76
C SER A 33 -15.10 24.00 -17.32
N LEU A 34 -14.08 24.76 -16.96
CA LEU A 34 -12.71 24.48 -17.36
C LEU A 34 -12.15 23.19 -16.72
N SER A 35 -12.42 22.95 -15.42
CA SER A 35 -11.97 21.68 -14.79
C SER A 35 -12.57 20.44 -15.44
N LYS A 36 -13.83 20.50 -15.85
CA LYS A 36 -14.49 19.43 -16.62
C LYS A 36 -13.84 19.24 -17.99
N ARG A 37 -13.50 20.32 -18.67
CA ARG A 37 -12.85 20.29 -19.98
C ARG A 37 -11.43 19.74 -19.89
N LEU A 38 -10.65 20.15 -18.90
CA LEU A 38 -9.33 19.60 -18.60
C LEU A 38 -9.38 18.11 -18.29
N LYS A 39 -10.43 17.62 -17.60
CA LYS A 39 -10.67 16.20 -17.36
C LYS A 39 -10.87 15.39 -18.65
N ILE A 40 -11.52 16.01 -19.67
CA ILE A 40 -11.69 15.38 -20.98
C ILE A 40 -10.33 15.20 -21.66
N ILE A 41 -9.50 16.27 -21.69
CA ILE A 41 -8.15 16.23 -22.26
C ILE A 41 -7.26 15.22 -21.53
N GLN A 42 -7.25 15.25 -20.20
CA GLN A 42 -6.48 14.29 -19.37
C GLN A 42 -6.88 12.83 -19.63
N GLY A 43 -8.16 12.60 -19.95
CA GLY A 43 -8.68 11.27 -20.32
C GLY A 43 -8.38 10.85 -21.76
N GLY A 44 -7.59 11.61 -22.52
CA GLY A 44 -7.25 11.33 -23.92
C GLY A 44 -8.46 11.44 -24.87
N ARG A 45 -9.51 12.17 -24.46
CA ARG A 45 -10.70 12.36 -25.29
C ARG A 45 -10.56 13.63 -26.13
N ILE A 46 -11.00 13.55 -27.37
CA ILE A 46 -10.98 14.65 -28.34
C ILE A 46 -12.03 15.70 -27.95
N LEU A 47 -11.64 16.98 -28.01
CA LEU A 47 -12.53 18.10 -27.78
C LEU A 47 -13.46 18.33 -28.98
N PRO A 48 -14.65 18.91 -28.82
CA PRO A 48 -15.61 19.17 -29.91
C PRO A 48 -15.00 19.94 -31.07
N GLU A 49 -14.20 20.98 -30.79
CA GLU A 49 -13.55 21.82 -31.79
C GLU A 49 -12.54 21.02 -32.62
N VAL A 50 -11.78 20.13 -31.97
CA VAL A 50 -10.81 19.23 -32.63
C VAL A 50 -11.57 18.23 -33.49
N SER A 51 -12.69 17.67 -33.01
CA SER A 51 -13.53 16.78 -33.80
C SER A 51 -14.08 17.45 -35.06
N THR A 52 -14.60 18.66 -34.90
CA THR A 52 -15.12 19.46 -36.03
C THR A 52 -14.04 19.78 -37.06
N LEU A 53 -12.82 20.16 -36.61
CA LEU A 53 -11.70 20.40 -37.52
C LEU A 53 -11.21 19.11 -38.21
N SER A 54 -11.22 17.98 -37.51
CA SER A 54 -10.87 16.68 -38.11
C SER A 54 -11.87 16.24 -39.19
N GLU A 55 -13.15 16.55 -39.02
CA GLU A 55 -14.16 16.30 -40.05
C GLU A 55 -13.99 17.19 -41.28
N ARG A 56 -13.58 18.47 -41.09
CA ARG A 56 -13.30 19.40 -42.20
C ARG A 56 -11.98 19.10 -42.91
N PHE A 57 -10.98 18.60 -42.18
CA PHE A 57 -9.63 18.31 -42.67
C PHE A 57 -9.24 16.85 -42.36
N PRO A 58 -9.78 15.85 -43.08
CA PRO A 58 -9.61 14.44 -42.76
C PRO A 58 -8.15 13.96 -42.84
N ASP A 59 -7.30 14.65 -43.61
CA ASP A 59 -5.89 14.33 -43.78
C ASP A 59 -4.99 15.00 -42.73
N ALA A 60 -5.53 15.83 -41.84
CA ALA A 60 -4.77 16.51 -40.80
C ALA A 60 -4.52 15.59 -39.60
N ILE A 61 -3.28 15.58 -39.14
CA ILE A 61 -2.85 14.76 -37.97
C ILE A 61 -3.09 15.57 -36.69
N ILE A 62 -3.79 14.97 -35.72
CA ILE A 62 -3.96 15.58 -34.40
C ILE A 62 -2.62 15.53 -33.65
N ASP A 63 -2.09 16.71 -33.27
CA ASP A 63 -0.85 16.85 -32.53
C ASP A 63 -1.15 17.41 -31.11
N GLU A 64 -1.17 16.54 -30.13
CA GLU A 64 -1.48 16.88 -28.73
C GLU A 64 -0.47 17.86 -28.10
N MET A 65 0.75 17.87 -28.59
CA MET A 65 1.83 18.74 -28.12
C MET A 65 2.03 19.98 -29.00
N GLY A 66 1.31 20.07 -30.11
CA GLY A 66 1.47 21.12 -31.10
C GLY A 66 1.28 22.53 -30.52
N ALA A 67 0.30 22.72 -29.64
CA ALA A 67 0.08 23.99 -28.96
C ALA A 67 1.26 24.46 -28.11
N LEU A 68 2.06 23.57 -27.54
CA LEU A 68 3.24 23.91 -26.73
C LEU A 68 4.46 24.27 -27.61
N SER A 69 4.50 23.80 -28.84
CA SER A 69 5.59 24.03 -29.79
C SER A 69 5.31 25.17 -30.77
N ASP A 70 4.09 25.68 -30.83
CA ASP A 70 3.68 26.76 -31.70
C ASP A 70 4.07 28.12 -31.10
N PRO A 71 5.03 28.87 -31.72
CA PRO A 71 5.46 30.20 -31.22
C PRO A 71 4.37 31.25 -31.30
N HIS A 72 3.30 31.05 -32.07
CA HIS A 72 2.17 31.95 -32.23
C HIS A 72 0.93 31.51 -31.43
N TRP A 73 1.10 30.54 -30.53
CA TRP A 73 -0.01 30.13 -29.67
C TRP A 73 -0.37 31.25 -28.68
N PRO A 74 -1.66 31.58 -28.51
CA PRO A 74 -2.06 32.68 -27.63
C PRO A 74 -1.64 32.48 -26.17
N GLU A 75 -1.12 33.52 -25.53
CA GLU A 75 -0.81 33.49 -24.09
C GLU A 75 -2.12 33.37 -23.25
N ILE A 76 -1.99 32.79 -22.06
CA ILE A 76 -3.13 32.58 -21.16
C ILE A 76 -3.67 33.91 -20.62
N GLY A 77 -2.77 34.90 -20.36
CA GLY A 77 -3.11 36.22 -19.95
C GLY A 77 -4.01 36.28 -18.69
N ASP A 78 -5.10 37.02 -18.77
CA ASP A 78 -6.03 37.23 -17.64
C ASP A 78 -6.74 35.95 -17.19
N LEU A 79 -6.68 34.88 -17.97
CA LEU A 79 -7.31 33.60 -17.66
C LEU A 79 -6.45 32.75 -16.73
N GLU A 80 -5.22 33.14 -16.39
CA GLU A 80 -4.30 32.34 -15.57
C GLU A 80 -4.90 32.01 -14.20
N GLN A 81 -5.55 32.94 -13.53
CA GLN A 81 -6.18 32.70 -12.23
C GLN A 81 -7.34 31.69 -12.32
N VAL A 82 -8.12 31.75 -13.41
CA VAL A 82 -9.20 30.78 -13.65
C VAL A 82 -8.62 29.40 -13.93
N PHE A 83 -7.55 29.34 -14.71
CA PHE A 83 -6.84 28.09 -15.01
C PHE A 83 -6.25 27.45 -13.75
N GLN A 84 -5.58 28.20 -12.88
CA GLN A 84 -5.05 27.72 -11.61
C GLN A 84 -6.16 27.17 -10.70
N LYS A 85 -7.30 27.85 -10.60
CA LYS A 85 -8.45 27.36 -9.83
C LYS A 85 -9.03 26.08 -10.43
N ALA A 86 -9.14 26.01 -11.75
CA ALA A 86 -9.66 24.85 -12.46
C ALA A 86 -8.73 23.62 -12.30
N THR A 87 -7.43 23.79 -12.38
CA THR A 87 -6.45 22.71 -12.18
C THR A 87 -6.47 22.21 -10.74
N LEU A 88 -6.63 23.09 -9.74
CA LEU A 88 -6.81 22.70 -8.35
C LEU A 88 -8.11 21.92 -8.14
N GLU A 89 -9.21 22.35 -8.77
CA GLU A 89 -10.49 21.64 -8.73
C GLU A 89 -10.39 20.27 -9.39
N LEU A 90 -9.73 20.17 -10.53
CA LEU A 90 -9.44 18.91 -11.21
C LEU A 90 -8.64 17.94 -10.30
N ALA A 91 -7.61 18.46 -9.62
CA ALA A 91 -6.83 17.68 -8.67
C ALA A 91 -7.69 17.17 -7.50
N LYS A 92 -8.57 18.02 -6.94
CA LYS A 92 -9.53 17.62 -5.89
C LYS A 92 -10.50 16.56 -6.37
N MET A 93 -11.00 16.67 -7.60
CA MET A 93 -11.86 15.64 -8.21
C MET A 93 -11.12 14.32 -8.35
N GLY A 94 -9.86 14.32 -8.80
CA GLY A 94 -9.04 13.13 -8.90
C GLY A 94 -8.81 12.45 -7.55
N VAL A 95 -8.58 13.22 -6.48
CA VAL A 95 -8.48 12.70 -5.11
C VAL A 95 -9.81 12.11 -4.65
N ALA A 96 -10.95 12.81 -4.91
CA ALA A 96 -12.26 12.28 -4.57
C ALA A 96 -12.60 10.98 -5.30
N ASP A 97 -12.30 10.91 -6.60
CA ASP A 97 -12.48 9.70 -7.41
C ASP A 97 -11.62 8.53 -6.86
N SER A 98 -10.40 8.82 -6.38
CA SER A 98 -9.50 7.81 -5.82
C SER A 98 -9.98 7.23 -4.48
N SER A 99 -10.91 7.87 -3.78
CA SER A 99 -11.48 7.35 -2.54
C SER A 99 -12.31 6.06 -2.76
N GLY A 100 -12.80 5.83 -3.98
CA GLY A 100 -13.45 4.57 -4.39
C GLY A 100 -12.48 3.43 -4.72
N ASP A 101 -11.20 3.73 -4.90
CA ASP A 101 -10.17 2.75 -5.26
C ASP A 101 -9.76 1.92 -4.03
N LEU A 102 -10.05 0.61 -4.09
CA LEU A 102 -9.73 -0.32 -3.00
C LEU A 102 -8.22 -0.50 -2.81
N ASP A 103 -7.41 -0.37 -3.85
CA ASP A 103 -5.94 -0.41 -3.73
C ASP A 103 -5.43 0.76 -2.89
N ARG A 104 -5.95 1.98 -3.11
CA ARG A 104 -5.60 3.17 -2.33
C ARG A 104 -6.06 3.07 -0.89
N ARG A 105 -7.26 2.56 -0.66
CA ARG A 105 -7.81 2.36 0.69
C ARG A 105 -6.98 1.33 1.46
N LEU A 106 -6.61 0.22 0.84
CA LEU A 106 -5.71 -0.79 1.43
C LEU A 106 -4.33 -0.21 1.73
N ASP A 107 -3.77 0.60 0.83
CA ASP A 107 -2.46 1.24 1.03
C ASP A 107 -2.45 2.14 2.27
N MET A 108 -3.49 2.97 2.45
CA MET A 108 -3.63 3.80 3.65
C MET A 108 -3.75 2.97 4.93
N LEU A 109 -4.57 1.92 4.93
CA LEU A 109 -4.75 1.06 6.10
C LEU A 109 -3.48 0.27 6.43
N VAL A 110 -2.78 -0.27 5.42
CA VAL A 110 -1.52 -1.00 5.59
C VAL A 110 -0.43 -0.09 6.15
N SER A 111 -0.31 1.13 5.61
CA SER A 111 0.65 2.13 6.10
C SER A 111 0.36 2.51 7.54
N ALA A 112 -0.90 2.86 7.87
CA ALA A 112 -1.32 3.18 9.24
C ALA A 112 -1.05 2.03 10.22
N ALA A 113 -1.35 0.78 9.82
CA ALA A 113 -1.08 -0.40 10.66
C ALA A 113 0.44 -0.60 10.89
N GLN A 114 1.28 -0.37 9.89
CA GLN A 114 2.74 -0.52 10.01
C GLN A 114 3.35 0.54 10.93
N GLU A 115 2.97 1.80 10.76
CA GLU A 115 3.43 2.92 11.58
C GLU A 115 3.00 2.77 13.03
N LEU A 116 1.72 2.46 13.26
CA LEU A 116 1.19 2.26 14.61
C LEU A 116 1.82 1.03 15.29
N ARG A 117 2.03 -0.07 14.56
CA ARG A 117 2.69 -1.27 15.09
C ARG A 117 4.12 -1.00 15.52
N SER A 118 4.88 -0.21 14.73
CA SER A 118 6.24 0.19 15.08
C SER A 118 6.27 1.02 16.36
N SER A 119 5.39 2.01 16.45
CA SER A 119 5.25 2.87 17.64
C SER A 119 4.78 2.05 18.86
N TRP A 120 3.76 1.22 18.69
CA TRP A 120 3.22 0.35 19.74
C TRP A 120 4.31 -0.59 20.30
N THR A 121 5.08 -1.26 19.44
CA THR A 121 6.12 -2.19 19.87
C THR A 121 7.17 -1.51 20.78
N THR A 122 7.58 -0.29 20.42
CA THR A 122 8.54 0.48 21.19
C THR A 122 7.95 0.95 22.53
N SER A 123 6.70 1.44 22.50
CA SER A 123 5.98 1.93 23.69
C SER A 123 5.67 0.80 24.66
N GLU A 124 5.24 -0.35 24.13
CA GLU A 124 4.94 -1.55 24.92
C GLU A 124 6.21 -2.07 25.61
N ALA A 125 7.32 -2.19 24.90
CA ALA A 125 8.59 -2.60 25.50
C ALA A 125 9.00 -1.65 26.64
N ARG A 126 8.86 -0.34 26.44
CA ARG A 126 9.15 0.65 27.48
C ARG A 126 8.19 0.52 28.67
N CYS A 127 6.91 0.30 28.44
CA CYS A 127 5.90 0.08 29.49
C CYS A 127 6.28 -1.12 30.37
N VAL A 128 6.64 -2.23 29.73
CA VAL A 128 7.02 -3.47 30.43
C VAL A 128 8.31 -3.27 31.24
N GLU A 129 9.35 -2.66 30.65
CA GLU A 129 10.61 -2.40 31.35
C GLU A 129 10.42 -1.44 32.55
N TRP A 130 9.66 -0.36 32.36
CA TRP A 130 9.39 0.60 33.44
C TRP A 130 8.61 -0.04 34.59
N SER A 131 7.64 -0.88 34.27
CA SER A 131 6.88 -1.63 35.26
C SER A 131 7.75 -2.62 36.02
N GLY A 132 8.63 -3.32 35.33
CA GLY A 132 9.58 -4.28 35.94
C GLY A 132 10.56 -3.65 36.90
N LEU A 133 10.79 -2.32 36.85
CA LEU A 133 11.58 -1.61 37.82
C LEU A 133 10.98 -1.66 39.23
N PHE A 134 9.65 -1.63 39.34
CA PHE A 134 8.90 -1.64 40.59
C PHE A 134 8.34 -3.04 40.88
N ILE A 135 7.68 -3.68 39.92
CA ILE A 135 7.01 -4.99 40.07
C ILE A 135 8.00 -6.09 39.68
N THR A 136 9.04 -6.25 40.49
CA THR A 136 10.21 -7.10 40.22
C THR A 136 9.91 -8.60 40.15
N GLU A 137 8.78 -9.05 40.73
CA GLU A 137 8.38 -10.45 40.72
C GLU A 137 7.57 -10.82 39.47
N ALA A 138 7.12 -9.84 38.68
CA ALA A 138 6.41 -10.12 37.45
C ALA A 138 7.35 -10.73 36.38
N ASN A 139 6.86 -11.75 35.71
CA ASN A 139 7.58 -12.33 34.58
C ASN A 139 7.33 -11.48 33.31
N LEU A 140 8.33 -10.64 32.97
CA LEU A 140 8.23 -9.67 31.88
C LEU A 140 8.03 -10.31 30.48
N ASP A 141 8.37 -11.58 30.30
CA ASP A 141 8.19 -12.29 29.03
C ASP A 141 6.80 -12.93 28.94
N SER A 142 6.41 -13.71 29.96
CA SER A 142 5.12 -14.44 29.93
C SER A 142 3.92 -13.55 30.21
N GLN A 143 4.08 -12.48 31.01
CA GLN A 143 3.04 -11.51 31.38
C GLN A 143 3.11 -10.21 30.57
N ARG A 144 3.88 -10.22 29.50
CA ARG A 144 4.17 -9.03 28.68
C ARG A 144 2.91 -8.29 28.21
N ASN A 145 1.90 -9.04 27.80
CA ASN A 145 0.63 -8.47 27.34
C ASN A 145 -0.29 -8.00 28.49
N ASP A 146 -0.14 -8.63 29.66
CA ASP A 146 -1.01 -8.37 30.81
C ASP A 146 -0.55 -7.13 31.59
N ILE A 147 0.77 -6.84 31.59
CA ILE A 147 1.36 -5.72 32.34
C ILE A 147 0.74 -4.36 31.97
N PRO A 148 0.66 -3.95 30.69
CA PRO A 148 0.03 -2.67 30.33
C PRO A 148 -1.44 -2.60 30.73
N VAL A 149 -2.17 -3.72 30.62
CA VAL A 149 -3.59 -3.81 31.01
C VAL A 149 -3.75 -3.68 32.52
N ALA A 150 -2.94 -4.37 33.30
CA ALA A 150 -2.96 -4.29 34.77
C ALA A 150 -2.69 -2.87 35.26
N ILE A 151 -1.66 -2.18 34.69
CA ILE A 151 -1.33 -0.81 35.08
C ILE A 151 -2.40 0.18 34.67
N SER A 152 -2.88 0.13 33.42
CA SER A 152 -3.88 1.07 32.91
C SER A 152 -5.22 0.98 33.66
N SER A 153 -5.55 -0.19 34.20
CA SER A 153 -6.82 -0.46 34.90
C SER A 153 -6.72 -0.37 36.43
N SER A 154 -5.56 0.01 37.01
CA SER A 154 -5.33 0.03 38.45
C SER A 154 -5.18 1.46 38.97
N ARG A 155 -5.68 1.70 40.21
CA ARG A 155 -5.51 2.98 40.89
C ARG A 155 -4.16 3.13 41.55
N THR A 156 -3.58 2.02 41.98
CA THR A 156 -2.26 1.97 42.64
C THR A 156 -1.42 0.86 42.06
N ILE A 157 -0.09 0.97 42.22
CA ILE A 157 0.83 -0.07 41.78
C ILE A 157 0.62 -1.39 42.55
N SER A 158 0.17 -1.33 43.79
CA SER A 158 -0.15 -2.52 44.59
C SER A 158 -1.34 -3.28 43.98
N GLU A 159 -2.39 -2.57 43.54
CA GLU A 159 -3.51 -3.17 42.83
C GLU A 159 -3.06 -3.79 41.47
N ALA A 160 -2.15 -3.14 40.76
CA ALA A 160 -1.59 -3.70 39.54
C ALA A 160 -0.80 -4.99 39.82
N SER A 161 -0.01 -5.02 40.89
CA SER A 161 0.72 -6.23 41.33
C SER A 161 -0.21 -7.39 41.67
N GLU A 162 -1.30 -7.10 42.37
CA GLU A 162 -2.36 -8.09 42.70
C GLU A 162 -2.97 -8.69 41.43
N LYS A 163 -3.32 -7.84 40.42
CA LYS A 163 -3.84 -8.30 39.11
C LYS A 163 -2.85 -9.20 38.36
N LEU A 164 -1.54 -8.97 38.54
CA LEU A 164 -0.49 -9.81 37.96
C LEU A 164 -0.18 -11.04 38.81
N GLY A 165 -0.81 -11.19 39.99
CA GLY A 165 -0.60 -12.33 40.90
C GLY A 165 0.74 -12.32 41.62
N VAL A 166 1.32 -11.14 41.84
CA VAL A 166 2.60 -10.96 42.51
C VAL A 166 2.51 -10.03 43.71
N ASN A 167 3.51 -10.06 44.59
CA ASN A 167 3.52 -9.20 45.79
C ASN A 167 3.65 -7.72 45.40
N PRO A 168 3.10 -6.79 46.25
CA PRO A 168 3.33 -5.37 46.07
C PRO A 168 4.80 -5.00 46.10
N PRO A 169 5.25 -3.97 45.35
CA PRO A 169 6.64 -3.58 45.32
C PRO A 169 7.16 -3.04 46.64
N LYS A 170 8.42 -3.29 46.93
CA LYS A 170 9.11 -2.79 48.14
C LYS A 170 9.19 -1.26 48.17
N HIS A 171 9.37 -0.63 47.00
CA HIS A 171 9.46 0.81 46.85
C HIS A 171 8.33 1.26 45.92
N LEU A 172 7.59 2.28 46.33
CA LEU A 172 6.49 2.80 45.56
C LEU A 172 6.94 3.94 44.63
N PRO A 173 6.41 4.08 43.42
CA PRO A 173 6.58 5.31 42.64
C PRO A 173 5.94 6.50 43.35
N SER A 174 6.37 7.71 43.06
CA SER A 174 5.63 8.92 43.45
C SER A 174 4.26 8.97 42.73
N ASP A 175 3.34 9.76 43.27
CA ASP A 175 2.02 9.92 42.64
C ASP A 175 2.08 10.42 41.20
N LEU A 176 3.02 11.35 40.93
CA LEU A 176 3.22 11.87 39.57
C LEU A 176 3.82 10.82 38.64
N GLU A 177 4.76 10.03 39.14
CA GLU A 177 5.38 8.93 38.38
C GLU A 177 4.33 7.84 38.09
N TRP A 178 3.55 7.44 39.07
CA TRP A 178 2.47 6.47 38.88
C TRP A 178 1.42 6.95 37.87
N SER A 179 1.00 8.23 37.97
CA SER A 179 0.11 8.84 36.99
C SER A 179 0.68 8.82 35.57
N SER A 180 1.99 9.04 35.44
CA SER A 180 2.69 8.96 34.14
C SER A 180 2.76 7.54 33.61
N MET A 181 2.98 6.54 34.48
CA MET A 181 2.93 5.11 34.11
C MET A 181 1.54 4.69 33.63
N ILE A 182 0.49 5.09 34.34
CA ILE A 182 -0.91 4.84 33.88
C ILE A 182 -1.17 5.45 32.51
N SER A 183 -0.78 6.71 32.29
CA SER A 183 -0.99 7.40 31.02
C SER A 183 -0.26 6.72 29.87
N HIS A 184 0.97 6.26 30.13
CA HIS A 184 1.75 5.50 29.15
C HIS A 184 1.12 4.13 28.86
N ALA A 185 0.70 3.38 29.87
CA ALA A 185 0.04 2.09 29.73
C ALA A 185 -1.31 2.22 28.96
N ASN A 186 -2.08 3.27 29.25
CA ASN A 186 -3.31 3.58 28.48
C ASN A 186 -3.00 3.82 26.98
N THR A 187 -1.91 4.48 26.67
CA THR A 187 -1.48 4.68 25.28
C THR A 187 -1.16 3.35 24.60
N VAL A 188 -0.47 2.45 25.30
CA VAL A 188 -0.11 1.11 24.79
C VAL A 188 -1.38 0.27 24.54
N THR A 189 -2.27 0.18 25.52
CA THR A 189 -3.54 -0.60 25.40
C THR A 189 -4.42 -0.04 24.28
N ARG A 190 -4.58 1.28 24.23
CA ARG A 190 -5.37 1.94 23.19
C ARG A 190 -4.78 1.75 21.79
N SER A 191 -3.46 1.80 21.66
CA SER A 191 -2.80 1.55 20.38
C SER A 191 -3.00 0.11 19.90
N SER A 192 -3.02 -0.87 20.80
CA SER A 192 -3.33 -2.26 20.47
C SER A 192 -4.76 -2.41 19.94
N GLU A 193 -5.75 -1.80 20.61
CA GLU A 193 -7.15 -1.82 20.16
C GLU A 193 -7.33 -1.20 18.76
N ILE A 194 -6.65 -0.06 18.50
CA ILE A 194 -6.68 0.60 17.18
C ILE A 194 -6.03 -0.29 16.12
N LEU A 195 -4.92 -0.96 16.43
CA LEU A 195 -4.29 -1.91 15.52
C LEU A 195 -5.25 -3.03 15.12
N ASP A 196 -5.97 -3.62 16.08
CA ASP A 196 -6.95 -4.66 15.81
C ASP A 196 -8.10 -4.15 14.91
N GLN A 197 -8.57 -2.93 15.14
CA GLN A 197 -9.59 -2.31 14.31
C GLN A 197 -9.10 -2.09 12.87
N ILE A 198 -7.90 -1.56 12.69
CA ILE A 198 -7.29 -1.35 11.36
C ILE A 198 -7.08 -2.70 10.66
N GLU A 199 -6.57 -3.71 11.36
CA GLU A 199 -6.36 -5.04 10.78
C GLU A 199 -7.68 -5.71 10.39
N ASN A 200 -8.76 -5.50 11.14
CA ASN A 200 -10.09 -5.99 10.77
C ASN A 200 -10.61 -5.30 9.49
N ALA A 201 -10.42 -3.99 9.36
CA ALA A 201 -10.74 -3.28 8.13
C ALA A 201 -9.90 -3.75 6.93
N ILE A 202 -8.61 -4.04 7.14
CA ILE A 202 -7.76 -4.65 6.09
C ILE A 202 -8.30 -6.02 5.68
N ARG A 203 -8.69 -6.87 6.64
CA ARG A 203 -9.24 -8.21 6.37
C ARG A 203 -10.52 -8.13 5.54
N GLU A 204 -11.41 -7.22 5.89
CA GLU A 204 -12.66 -7.01 5.16
C GLU A 204 -12.38 -6.64 3.70
N ILE A 205 -11.62 -5.58 3.47
CA ILE A 205 -11.35 -5.09 2.12
C ILE A 205 -10.52 -6.10 1.31
N ALA A 206 -9.49 -6.71 1.90
CA ALA A 206 -8.64 -7.67 1.20
C ALA A 206 -9.40 -8.92 0.75
N ASN A 207 -10.34 -9.42 1.56
CA ASN A 207 -11.17 -10.57 1.22
C ASN A 207 -12.15 -10.28 0.06
N ILE A 208 -12.58 -9.03 -0.08
CA ILE A 208 -13.42 -8.59 -1.22
C ILE A 208 -12.54 -8.37 -2.46
N HIS A 209 -11.42 -7.67 -2.28
CA HIS A 209 -10.59 -7.19 -3.38
C HIS A 209 -9.66 -8.26 -3.97
N ALA A 210 -9.14 -9.18 -3.15
CA ALA A 210 -8.22 -10.23 -3.56
C ALA A 210 -8.49 -11.55 -2.80
N PRO A 211 -9.65 -12.19 -3.02
CA PRO A 211 -10.10 -13.35 -2.26
C PRO A 211 -9.17 -14.56 -2.35
N SER A 212 -8.69 -14.93 -3.54
CA SER A 212 -7.82 -16.09 -3.74
C SER A 212 -6.42 -15.84 -3.16
N LEU A 213 -5.90 -14.63 -3.30
CA LEU A 213 -4.63 -14.25 -2.68
C LEU A 213 -4.74 -14.21 -1.15
N SER A 214 -5.89 -13.73 -0.63
CA SER A 214 -6.19 -13.71 0.80
C SER A 214 -6.35 -15.11 1.38
N ALA A 215 -6.97 -16.04 0.66
CA ALA A 215 -7.06 -17.43 1.06
C ALA A 215 -5.67 -18.10 1.15
N LEU A 216 -4.78 -17.80 0.22
CA LEU A 216 -3.42 -18.38 0.18
C LEU A 216 -2.50 -17.84 1.27
N LEU A 217 -2.44 -16.52 1.46
CA LEU A 217 -1.43 -15.84 2.29
C LEU A 217 -1.99 -15.23 3.58
N GLY A 218 -3.30 -15.27 3.73
CA GLY A 218 -4.02 -14.46 4.71
C GLY A 218 -4.21 -13.02 4.25
N PRO A 219 -5.34 -12.37 4.62
CA PRO A 219 -5.74 -11.07 4.08
C PRO A 219 -4.74 -9.94 4.41
N ILE A 220 -4.12 -9.95 5.59
CA ILE A 220 -3.11 -8.94 5.96
C ILE A 220 -1.86 -9.04 5.07
N SER A 221 -1.41 -10.25 4.76
CA SER A 221 -0.24 -10.47 3.89
C SER A 221 -0.56 -10.16 2.43
N ALA A 222 -1.77 -10.49 1.97
CA ALA A 222 -2.27 -10.13 0.65
C ALA A 222 -2.32 -8.60 0.47
N ALA A 223 -2.90 -7.87 1.42
CA ALA A 223 -2.95 -6.41 1.42
C ALA A 223 -1.55 -5.79 1.39
N LYS A 224 -0.60 -6.30 2.20
CA LYS A 224 0.80 -5.84 2.19
C LYS A 224 1.49 -6.04 0.84
N LEU A 225 1.24 -7.16 0.15
CA LEU A 225 1.78 -7.39 -1.19
C LEU A 225 1.20 -6.43 -2.22
N ILE A 226 -0.12 -6.19 -2.17
CA ILE A 226 -0.82 -5.25 -3.05
C ILE A 226 -0.26 -3.83 -2.85
N SER A 227 -0.16 -3.36 -1.61
CA SER A 227 0.42 -2.06 -1.27
C SER A 227 1.86 -1.92 -1.76
N LEU A 228 2.74 -2.90 -1.46
CA LEU A 228 4.14 -2.90 -1.89
C LEU A 228 4.31 -2.92 -3.42
N ALA A 229 3.37 -3.49 -4.15
CA ALA A 229 3.37 -3.51 -5.61
C ALA A 229 2.85 -2.20 -6.21
N GLY A 230 2.10 -1.40 -5.44
CA GLY A 230 1.42 -0.19 -5.89
C GLY A 230 0.08 -0.50 -6.58
N GLY A 231 -0.62 -1.57 -6.15
CA GLY A 231 -1.96 -1.97 -6.57
C GLY A 231 -2.05 -3.42 -7.06
N ARG A 232 -3.30 -3.95 -7.06
CA ARG A 232 -3.62 -5.33 -7.47
C ARG A 232 -3.26 -5.59 -8.93
N GLU A 233 -3.58 -4.68 -9.83
CA GLU A 233 -3.26 -4.81 -11.25
C GLU A 233 -1.76 -4.96 -11.48
N ARG A 234 -0.96 -4.09 -10.85
CA ARG A 234 0.50 -4.13 -10.98
C ARG A 234 1.08 -5.41 -10.41
N LEU A 235 0.55 -5.88 -9.27
CA LEU A 235 0.94 -7.16 -8.67
C LEU A 235 0.60 -8.34 -9.60
N ALA A 236 -0.57 -8.34 -10.25
CA ALA A 236 -0.99 -9.38 -11.18
C ALA A 236 -0.10 -9.46 -12.44
N ARG A 237 0.42 -8.33 -12.90
CA ARG A 237 1.34 -8.25 -14.04
C ARG A 237 2.81 -8.55 -13.67
N MET A 238 3.11 -8.61 -12.37
CA MET A 238 4.48 -8.81 -11.88
C MET A 238 4.94 -10.26 -12.09
N PRO A 239 6.19 -10.49 -12.54
CA PRO A 239 6.78 -11.83 -12.56
C PRO A 239 6.87 -12.42 -11.14
N SER A 240 6.60 -13.73 -11.00
CA SER A 240 6.63 -14.41 -9.70
C SER A 240 7.98 -14.30 -8.98
N GLY A 241 9.10 -14.22 -9.73
CA GLY A 241 10.42 -13.99 -9.18
C GLY A 241 10.57 -12.61 -8.51
N SER A 242 9.94 -11.57 -9.06
CA SER A 242 9.89 -10.23 -8.46
C SER A 242 8.99 -10.22 -7.23
N LEU A 243 7.82 -10.88 -7.29
CA LEU A 243 6.93 -11.07 -6.15
C LEU A 243 7.64 -11.81 -5.01
N GLN A 244 8.47 -12.82 -5.33
CA GLN A 244 9.23 -13.58 -4.32
C GLN A 244 10.08 -12.69 -3.41
N VAL A 245 10.65 -11.61 -3.93
CA VAL A 245 11.58 -10.71 -3.21
C VAL A 245 10.96 -9.34 -2.91
N LEU A 246 9.66 -9.18 -3.14
CA LEU A 246 8.96 -7.92 -2.90
C LEU A 246 9.07 -7.52 -1.41
N GLY A 247 9.43 -6.26 -1.16
CA GLY A 247 9.71 -5.76 0.19
C GLY A 247 11.11 -6.08 0.74
N ALA A 248 12.01 -6.71 -0.04
CA ALA A 248 13.40 -6.97 0.36
C ALA A 248 14.36 -5.81 -0.01
N HIS A 249 13.94 -4.56 0.12
CA HIS A 249 14.69 -3.39 -0.39
C HIS A 249 16.12 -3.31 0.12
N ALA A 250 16.35 -3.48 1.42
CA ALA A 250 17.70 -3.45 2.01
C ALA A 250 18.60 -4.57 1.48
N ALA A 251 18.05 -5.81 1.36
CA ALA A 251 18.81 -6.96 0.84
C ALA A 251 19.09 -6.82 -0.67
N MET A 252 18.16 -6.26 -1.45
CA MET A 252 18.36 -5.96 -2.86
C MET A 252 19.41 -4.86 -3.05
N SER A 253 19.40 -3.82 -2.22
CA SER A 253 20.41 -2.78 -2.23
C SER A 253 21.81 -3.33 -1.87
N ALA A 254 21.89 -4.23 -0.89
CA ALA A 254 23.12 -4.94 -0.55
C ALA A 254 23.61 -5.85 -1.70
N HIS A 255 22.67 -6.53 -2.38
CA HIS A 255 22.99 -7.38 -3.53
C HIS A 255 23.62 -6.58 -4.67
N ARG A 256 23.13 -5.37 -4.97
CA ARG A 256 23.77 -4.48 -5.97
C ARG A 256 25.21 -4.10 -5.60
N ARG A 257 25.58 -4.22 -4.33
CA ARG A 257 26.94 -3.99 -3.82
C ARG A 257 27.76 -5.28 -3.64
N GLY A 258 27.31 -6.41 -4.25
CA GLY A 258 28.03 -7.67 -4.25
C GLY A 258 27.60 -8.71 -3.19
N ALA A 259 26.59 -8.42 -2.36
CA ALA A 259 26.06 -9.43 -1.44
C ALA A 259 25.22 -10.50 -2.20
N PRO A 260 25.06 -11.72 -1.65
CA PRO A 260 24.19 -12.71 -2.25
C PRO A 260 22.74 -12.21 -2.44
N PRO A 261 22.03 -12.62 -3.51
CA PRO A 261 20.65 -12.18 -3.76
C PRO A 261 19.71 -12.65 -2.65
N PRO A 262 18.67 -11.85 -2.30
CA PRO A 262 17.66 -12.26 -1.34
C PRO A 262 16.90 -13.47 -1.84
N LYS A 263 16.61 -14.42 -0.94
CA LYS A 263 15.86 -15.62 -1.25
C LYS A 263 14.34 -15.43 -1.13
N HIS A 264 13.90 -14.40 -0.43
CA HIS A 264 12.50 -14.05 -0.18
C HIS A 264 12.39 -12.59 0.29
N GLY A 265 11.24 -11.99 0.07
CA GLY A 265 10.85 -10.72 0.67
C GLY A 265 10.29 -10.88 2.10
N ALA A 266 10.05 -9.76 2.76
CA ALA A 266 9.58 -9.73 4.14
C ALA A 266 8.19 -10.39 4.29
N VAL A 267 7.27 -10.13 3.35
CA VAL A 267 5.89 -10.68 3.42
C VAL A 267 5.90 -12.20 3.30
N LEU A 268 6.59 -12.76 2.31
CA LEU A 268 6.66 -14.22 2.17
C LEU A 268 7.46 -14.88 3.31
N PHE A 269 8.44 -14.18 3.87
CA PHE A 269 9.16 -14.70 5.04
C PHE A 269 8.28 -14.78 6.30
N SER A 270 7.34 -13.86 6.47
CA SER A 270 6.43 -13.88 7.61
C SER A 270 5.44 -15.05 7.59
N MET A 271 5.28 -15.70 6.43
CA MET A 271 4.42 -16.88 6.31
C MET A 271 4.96 -18.04 7.15
N PRO A 272 4.12 -18.71 7.98
CA PRO A 272 4.55 -19.83 8.83
C PRO A 272 5.22 -20.96 8.03
N GLN A 273 4.73 -21.23 6.82
CA GLN A 273 5.28 -22.24 5.92
C GLN A 273 6.73 -21.95 5.53
N VAL A 274 7.15 -20.69 5.52
CA VAL A 274 8.52 -20.27 5.21
C VAL A 274 9.33 -20.09 6.50
N SER A 275 8.86 -19.28 7.44
CA SER A 275 9.62 -18.89 8.65
C SER A 275 9.94 -20.05 9.58
N ARG A 276 8.98 -20.99 9.76
CA ARG A 276 9.14 -22.18 10.60
C ARG A 276 9.88 -23.33 9.93
N SER A 277 10.12 -23.24 8.61
CA SER A 277 10.86 -24.28 7.87
C SER A 277 12.37 -24.20 8.06
N PRO A 278 13.11 -25.31 7.88
CA PRO A 278 14.56 -25.32 7.90
C PRO A 278 15.18 -24.30 6.92
N ARG A 279 16.25 -23.63 7.33
CA ARG A 279 16.87 -22.51 6.57
C ARG A 279 17.20 -22.87 5.11
N TRP A 280 17.55 -24.12 4.83
CA TRP A 280 17.95 -24.58 3.48
C TRP A 280 16.78 -24.78 2.52
N VAL A 281 15.54 -24.96 3.01
CA VAL A 281 14.35 -25.11 2.16
C VAL A 281 13.53 -23.84 2.03
N ARG A 282 13.72 -22.84 2.90
CA ARG A 282 12.94 -21.59 2.92
C ARG A 282 12.85 -20.93 1.55
N GLY A 283 13.97 -20.80 0.84
CA GLY A 283 14.00 -20.21 -0.50
C GLY A 283 13.24 -20.99 -1.56
N LYS A 284 13.15 -22.33 -1.41
CA LYS A 284 12.36 -23.21 -2.31
C LYS A 284 10.88 -23.03 -2.06
N ILE A 285 10.46 -23.05 -0.79
CA ILE A 285 9.06 -22.83 -0.38
C ILE A 285 8.62 -21.42 -0.76
N ALA A 286 9.44 -20.38 -0.50
CA ALA A 286 9.13 -19.02 -0.88
C ALA A 286 8.96 -18.86 -2.40
N ARG A 287 9.76 -19.54 -3.21
CA ARG A 287 9.60 -19.56 -4.67
C ARG A 287 8.31 -20.21 -5.11
N TYR A 288 7.96 -21.35 -4.51
CA TYR A 288 6.72 -22.06 -4.78
C TYR A 288 5.51 -21.17 -4.42
N LEU A 289 5.49 -20.64 -3.19
CA LEU A 289 4.43 -19.71 -2.74
C LEU A 289 4.33 -18.46 -3.62
N ALA A 290 5.45 -17.88 -4.04
CA ALA A 290 5.45 -16.74 -4.95
C ALA A 290 4.81 -17.09 -6.30
N GLY A 291 5.07 -18.29 -6.82
CA GLY A 291 4.42 -18.80 -8.02
C GLY A 291 2.91 -18.92 -7.85
N LYS A 292 2.46 -19.53 -6.75
CA LYS A 292 1.03 -19.65 -6.45
C LYS A 292 0.37 -18.31 -6.17
N ALA A 293 1.01 -17.40 -5.43
CA ALA A 293 0.52 -16.05 -5.19
C ALA A 293 0.39 -15.24 -6.50
N SER A 294 1.33 -15.40 -7.44
CA SER A 294 1.25 -14.77 -8.76
C SER A 294 0.05 -15.28 -9.58
N ILE A 295 -0.35 -16.55 -9.41
CA ILE A 295 -1.54 -17.11 -10.05
C ILE A 295 -2.79 -16.61 -9.31
N ALA A 296 -2.82 -16.66 -7.98
CA ALA A 296 -3.95 -16.22 -7.18
C ALA A 296 -4.35 -14.77 -7.46
N VAL A 297 -3.38 -13.85 -7.47
CA VAL A 297 -3.68 -12.44 -7.75
C VAL A 297 -4.15 -12.21 -9.20
N ARG A 298 -3.70 -13.01 -10.16
CA ARG A 298 -4.23 -12.97 -11.54
C ARG A 298 -5.65 -13.47 -11.61
N VAL A 299 -5.98 -14.55 -10.92
CA VAL A 299 -7.36 -15.03 -10.79
C VAL A 299 -8.26 -13.93 -10.24
N ASP A 300 -7.83 -13.25 -9.17
CA ASP A 300 -8.59 -12.17 -8.56
C ASP A 300 -8.70 -10.93 -9.47
N HIS A 301 -7.66 -10.61 -10.24
CA HIS A 301 -7.65 -9.42 -11.09
C HIS A 301 -8.43 -9.61 -12.40
N PHE A 302 -8.35 -10.80 -13.01
CA PHE A 302 -9.02 -11.12 -14.27
C PHE A 302 -10.34 -11.85 -14.09
N GLU A 303 -10.92 -11.80 -12.86
CA GLU A 303 -12.23 -12.36 -12.53
C GLU A 303 -12.37 -13.86 -12.84
N GLY A 304 -11.29 -14.62 -12.59
CA GLY A 304 -11.30 -16.06 -12.71
C GLY A 304 -12.01 -16.75 -11.55
N GLU A 305 -12.04 -18.08 -11.59
CA GLU A 305 -12.64 -18.90 -10.53
C GLU A 305 -11.87 -18.74 -9.21
N ARG A 306 -12.56 -18.30 -8.16
CA ARG A 306 -11.97 -18.06 -6.84
C ARG A 306 -11.47 -19.37 -6.23
N TRP A 307 -10.32 -19.30 -5.55
CA TRP A 307 -9.76 -20.44 -4.87
C TRP A 307 -10.56 -20.79 -3.63
N ASP A 308 -10.88 -22.06 -3.52
CA ASP A 308 -11.54 -22.66 -2.38
C ASP A 308 -10.52 -23.26 -1.37
N GLU A 309 -11.02 -23.82 -0.29
CA GLU A 309 -10.22 -24.45 0.75
C GLU A 309 -9.45 -25.67 0.21
N SER A 310 -10.04 -26.44 -0.71
CA SER A 310 -9.41 -27.62 -1.31
C SER A 310 -8.14 -27.26 -2.08
N LYS A 311 -8.16 -26.12 -2.77
CA LYS A 311 -6.98 -25.62 -3.48
C LYS A 311 -5.86 -25.18 -2.54
N ILE A 312 -6.20 -24.62 -1.39
CA ILE A 312 -5.23 -24.26 -0.36
C ILE A 312 -4.61 -25.50 0.30
N GLU A 313 -5.42 -26.54 0.55
CA GLU A 313 -4.92 -27.82 1.07
C GLU A 313 -3.97 -28.51 0.08
N GLU A 314 -4.28 -28.53 -1.22
CA GLU A 314 -3.38 -29.01 -2.27
C GLU A 314 -2.02 -28.30 -2.20
N ILE A 315 -2.03 -26.97 -2.10
CA ILE A 315 -0.81 -26.15 -2.04
C ILE A 315 -0.02 -26.45 -0.76
N ASN A 316 -0.69 -26.59 0.37
CA ASN A 316 -0.03 -26.92 1.64
C ASN A 316 0.61 -28.33 1.58
N SER A 317 -0.06 -29.31 0.97
CA SER A 317 0.47 -30.65 0.76
C SER A 317 1.74 -30.65 -0.11
N GLU A 318 1.75 -29.84 -1.17
CA GLU A 318 2.95 -29.65 -2.00
C GLU A 318 4.11 -28.99 -1.24
N ILE A 319 3.82 -28.09 -0.30
CA ILE A 319 4.84 -27.48 0.56
C ILE A 319 5.47 -28.52 1.48
N GLU A 320 4.68 -29.42 2.06
CA GLU A 320 5.22 -30.54 2.87
C GLU A 320 6.05 -31.49 2.00
N ALA A 321 5.59 -31.83 0.80
CA ALA A 321 6.38 -32.63 -0.14
C ALA A 321 7.74 -31.97 -0.49
N ILE A 322 7.80 -30.63 -0.57
CA ILE A 322 9.08 -29.91 -0.74
C ILE A 322 9.98 -30.09 0.49
N LYS A 323 9.45 -30.09 1.71
CA LYS A 323 10.23 -30.32 2.93
C LYS A 323 10.80 -31.74 2.97
N ASP A 324 9.97 -32.70 2.67
CA ASP A 324 10.33 -34.15 2.66
C ASP A 324 11.40 -34.45 1.60
N LYS A 325 11.34 -33.80 0.46
CA LYS A 325 12.35 -33.93 -0.61
C LYS A 325 13.73 -33.44 -0.20
N PHE A 326 13.81 -32.52 0.80
CA PHE A 326 15.06 -31.90 1.24
C PHE A 326 15.23 -31.97 2.76
N PRO A 327 15.28 -33.20 3.38
CA PRO A 327 15.32 -33.35 4.83
C PRO A 327 16.64 -32.88 5.46
N ARG A 328 17.70 -32.79 4.66
CA ARG A 328 19.05 -32.42 5.12
C ARG A 328 19.59 -31.22 4.36
N PRO A 329 20.46 -30.41 5.00
CA PRO A 329 21.13 -29.31 4.32
C PRO A 329 21.99 -29.82 3.15
N PRO A 330 22.10 -29.06 2.04
CA PRO A 330 22.99 -29.41 0.93
C PRO A 330 24.44 -29.50 1.42
N LYS A 331 25.19 -30.47 0.90
CA LYS A 331 26.64 -30.56 1.17
C LYS A 331 27.29 -29.23 0.73
N ARG A 332 28.12 -28.64 1.61
CA ARG A 332 28.94 -27.50 1.20
C ARG A 332 29.79 -27.92 0.01
N ARG A 333 29.70 -27.20 -1.09
CA ARG A 333 30.73 -27.27 -2.14
C ARG A 333 31.99 -26.64 -1.52
N VAL A 334 33.02 -27.48 -1.34
CA VAL A 334 34.37 -27.03 -0.99
C VAL A 334 34.97 -26.29 -2.18
#